data_8ce3ce6345fdc2f99c3a1c24ca6c39b5
#
_entry.id   8ce3ce6345fdc2f99c3a1c24ca6c39b5
#
_cell.length_a   1.000
_cell.length_b   1.000
_cell.length_c   1.000
_cell.angle_alpha   90.00
_cell.angle_beta   90.00
_cell.angle_gamma   90.00
#
_symmetry.space_group_name_H-M   'P 1'
#
loop_
_entity.id
_entity.type
_entity.pdbx_description
1 polymer ?
#
loop_
_entity_poly.entity_id
_entity_poly.type
_entity_poly.pdbx_seq_one_letter_code
_entity_poly.pdbx_strand_id
1 'polypeptide(L)'
;MIDIKFLREHPDIVKENIKKKFQDNKLILVDEIISLDVKNRKAQLDGDNLRAERKQLSNKIGGLMKEGKKEEAENIKLQVQEINKKLEENEQLEIKYSEEIKTRMMKIPNIMHDSVPIGKDDSENVEIQKFGEPIVPDYEIPHHSDIMEALGGLDLESSRRVAGQGFYYLIGDIARLHSAVLTYARDFMINKGFTYCIPPFMIRSDVVTGVMSFEEMDAMMYKIEGEDLYLIGTSEHSMIGKFKDQILKKENMPYTMTSYSPCFRKEKGSHGIEERGVYRIHQFEKQEMIVVCEPEDSWNWYDKMWSYTVEFFRSMN
;
A
#
# COMPACT_ATOMS: atom_id res chain seq x y z
N MET A 1 -6.68 -0.90 3.28
CA MET A 1 -7.70 -1.98 3.15
C MET A 1 -8.63 -1.91 4.35
N ILE A 2 -9.95 -2.05 4.15
CA ILE A 2 -10.93 -2.03 5.22
C ILE A 2 -10.70 -3.24 6.15
N ASP A 3 -10.93 -3.07 7.46
CA ASP A 3 -10.92 -4.19 8.41
C ASP A 3 -12.11 -5.12 8.14
N ILE A 4 -11.87 -6.43 8.11
CA ILE A 4 -12.91 -7.44 7.90
C ILE A 4 -13.97 -7.43 9.01
N LYS A 5 -13.58 -7.08 10.24
CA LYS A 5 -14.52 -6.92 11.36
C LYS A 5 -15.48 -5.76 11.10
N PHE A 6 -14.94 -4.61 10.64
CA PHE A 6 -15.77 -3.46 10.26
C PHE A 6 -16.74 -3.83 9.12
N LEU A 7 -16.25 -4.51 8.06
CA LEU A 7 -17.11 -4.94 6.96
C LEU A 7 -18.24 -5.87 7.42
N ARG A 8 -17.95 -6.78 8.34
CA ARG A 8 -18.93 -7.73 8.91
C ARG A 8 -19.97 -7.03 9.78
N GLU A 9 -19.55 -6.06 10.60
CA GLU A 9 -20.43 -5.35 11.53
C GLU A 9 -21.24 -4.23 10.84
N HIS A 10 -20.69 -3.65 9.75
CA HIS A 10 -21.26 -2.50 9.04
C HIS A 10 -21.32 -2.71 7.52
N PRO A 11 -21.91 -3.81 7.01
CA PRO A 11 -21.92 -4.10 5.58
C PRO A 11 -22.65 -3.03 4.75
N ASP A 12 -23.68 -2.40 5.34
CA ASP A 12 -24.45 -1.36 4.65
C ASP A 12 -23.63 -0.10 4.41
N ILE A 13 -22.78 0.30 5.37
CA ILE A 13 -21.86 1.43 5.21
C ILE A 13 -20.87 1.15 4.08
N VAL A 14 -20.33 -0.08 4.02
CA VAL A 14 -19.39 -0.48 2.97
C VAL A 14 -20.08 -0.46 1.60
N LYS A 15 -21.31 -1.00 1.51
CA LYS A 15 -22.09 -1.00 0.26
C LYS A 15 -22.45 0.41 -0.19
N GLU A 16 -22.84 1.29 0.72
CA GLU A 16 -23.10 2.70 0.41
C GLU A 16 -21.83 3.39 -0.11
N ASN A 17 -20.68 3.17 0.53
CA ASN A 17 -19.41 3.72 0.08
C ASN A 17 -19.02 3.24 -1.33
N ILE A 18 -19.27 1.97 -1.65
CA ILE A 18 -19.06 1.42 -2.99
C ILE A 18 -19.92 2.17 -4.03
N LYS A 19 -21.19 2.47 -3.70
CA LYS A 19 -22.08 3.25 -4.55
C LYS A 19 -21.60 4.70 -4.71
N LYS A 20 -21.19 5.36 -3.61
CA LYS A 20 -20.61 6.72 -3.66
C LYS A 20 -19.41 6.82 -4.60
N LYS A 21 -18.68 5.72 -4.78
CA LYS A 21 -17.52 5.61 -5.69
C LYS A 21 -17.86 5.06 -7.08
N PHE A 22 -19.14 4.94 -7.43
CA PHE A 22 -19.63 4.43 -8.73
C PHE A 22 -19.08 3.04 -9.10
N GLN A 23 -18.92 2.15 -8.11
CA GLN A 23 -18.33 0.81 -8.27
C GLN A 23 -19.35 -0.29 -7.96
N ASP A 24 -20.59 -0.15 -8.40
CA ASP A 24 -21.72 -1.06 -8.09
C ASP A 24 -21.46 -2.53 -8.41
N ASN A 25 -20.59 -2.80 -9.39
CA ASN A 25 -20.14 -4.14 -9.72
C ASN A 25 -19.41 -4.85 -8.57
N LYS A 26 -18.96 -4.11 -7.55
CA LYS A 26 -18.29 -4.66 -6.37
C LYS A 26 -19.24 -4.94 -5.19
N LEU A 27 -20.51 -4.57 -5.27
CA LEU A 27 -21.49 -4.79 -4.19
C LEU A 27 -21.59 -6.27 -3.79
N ILE A 28 -21.56 -7.16 -4.78
CA ILE A 28 -21.64 -8.61 -4.55
C ILE A 28 -20.48 -9.13 -3.69
N LEU A 29 -19.29 -8.51 -3.80
CA LEU A 29 -18.11 -8.93 -3.04
C LEU A 29 -18.30 -8.81 -1.53
N VAL A 30 -19.10 -7.86 -1.08
CA VAL A 30 -19.39 -7.68 0.36
C VAL A 30 -20.10 -8.91 0.92
N ASP A 31 -21.12 -9.41 0.22
CA ASP A 31 -21.89 -10.58 0.65
C ASP A 31 -21.06 -11.87 0.54
N GLU A 32 -20.24 -11.99 -0.51
CA GLU A 32 -19.30 -13.09 -0.67
C GLU A 32 -18.27 -13.14 0.47
N ILE A 33 -17.68 -11.99 0.83
CA ILE A 33 -16.71 -11.89 1.94
C ILE A 33 -17.36 -12.32 3.25
N ILE A 34 -18.56 -11.85 3.55
CA ILE A 34 -19.29 -12.23 4.77
C ILE A 34 -19.53 -13.75 4.80
N SER A 35 -19.97 -14.33 3.69
CA SER A 35 -20.18 -15.76 3.59
C SER A 35 -18.90 -16.56 3.80
N LEU A 36 -17.78 -16.11 3.21
CA LEU A 36 -16.47 -16.73 3.39
C LEU A 36 -15.93 -16.56 4.81
N ASP A 37 -16.14 -15.40 5.44
CA ASP A 37 -15.74 -15.16 6.83
C ASP A 37 -16.47 -16.11 7.81
N VAL A 38 -17.75 -16.36 7.60
CA VAL A 38 -18.51 -17.35 8.39
C VAL A 38 -17.89 -18.75 8.23
N LYS A 39 -17.55 -19.16 7.01
CA LYS A 39 -16.92 -20.46 6.73
C LYS A 39 -15.53 -20.56 7.35
N ASN A 40 -14.73 -19.51 7.22
CA ASN A 40 -13.38 -19.46 7.76
C ASN A 40 -13.38 -19.55 9.29
N ARG A 41 -14.22 -18.77 9.97
CA ARG A 41 -14.35 -18.83 11.44
C ARG A 41 -14.87 -20.19 11.93
N LYS A 42 -15.76 -20.83 11.15
CA LYS A 42 -16.19 -22.17 11.46
C LYS A 42 -15.03 -23.17 11.33
N ALA A 43 -14.26 -23.10 10.26
CA ALA A 43 -13.08 -23.96 10.08
C ALA A 43 -12.05 -23.76 11.20
N GLN A 44 -11.79 -22.51 11.61
CA GLN A 44 -10.91 -22.22 12.76
C GLN A 44 -11.41 -22.86 14.05
N LEU A 45 -12.72 -22.75 14.35
CA LEU A 45 -13.33 -23.36 15.53
C LEU A 45 -13.24 -24.91 15.48
N ASP A 46 -13.55 -25.50 14.31
CA ASP A 46 -13.45 -26.94 14.11
C ASP A 46 -11.99 -27.41 14.27
N GLY A 47 -11.02 -26.66 13.76
CA GLY A 47 -9.59 -26.91 13.96
C GLY A 47 -9.17 -26.85 15.42
N ASP A 48 -9.64 -25.87 16.17
CA ASP A 48 -9.36 -25.74 17.60
C ASP A 48 -9.94 -26.92 18.40
N ASN A 49 -11.16 -27.32 18.08
CA ASN A 49 -11.79 -28.48 18.70
C ASN A 49 -11.01 -29.78 18.42
N LEU A 50 -10.61 -30.01 17.17
CA LEU A 50 -9.80 -31.17 16.78
C LEU A 50 -8.42 -31.17 17.47
N ARG A 51 -7.78 -30.01 17.59
CA ARG A 51 -6.52 -29.86 18.35
C ARG A 51 -6.68 -30.19 19.83
N ALA A 52 -7.77 -29.75 20.43
CA ALA A 52 -8.10 -30.06 21.83
C ALA A 52 -8.36 -31.57 22.02
N GLU A 53 -9.16 -32.19 21.14
CA GLU A 53 -9.45 -33.63 21.17
C GLU A 53 -8.17 -34.47 21.00
N ARG A 54 -7.34 -34.13 20.00
CA ARG A 54 -6.03 -34.78 19.79
C ARG A 54 -5.18 -34.74 21.04
N LYS A 55 -5.11 -33.57 21.72
CA LYS A 55 -4.32 -33.42 22.96
C LYS A 55 -4.86 -34.32 24.07
N GLN A 56 -6.17 -34.43 24.24
CA GLN A 56 -6.81 -35.30 25.25
C GLN A 56 -6.51 -36.77 24.97
N LEU A 57 -6.67 -37.22 23.73
CA LEU A 57 -6.41 -38.60 23.34
C LEU A 57 -4.91 -38.95 23.47
N SER A 58 -4.01 -38.07 23.06
CA SER A 58 -2.59 -38.24 23.20
C SER A 58 -2.14 -38.42 24.65
N ASN A 59 -2.73 -37.68 25.57
CA ASN A 59 -2.45 -37.82 27.00
C ASN A 59 -2.92 -39.17 27.55
N LYS A 60 -4.05 -39.73 27.05
CA LYS A 60 -4.56 -41.04 27.46
C LYS A 60 -3.62 -42.21 27.05
N ILE A 61 -2.97 -42.08 25.89
CA ILE A 61 -2.03 -43.13 25.40
C ILE A 61 -0.94 -43.40 26.42
N GLY A 62 -0.33 -42.34 26.99
CA GLY A 62 0.72 -42.47 28.00
C GLY A 62 0.26 -43.19 29.28
N GLY A 63 -0.96 -42.96 29.71
CA GLY A 63 -1.58 -43.63 30.86
C GLY A 63 -1.81 -45.14 30.60
N LEU A 64 -2.47 -45.44 29.47
CA LEU A 64 -2.76 -46.83 29.08
C LEU A 64 -1.51 -47.69 28.85
N MET A 65 -0.46 -47.07 28.30
CA MET A 65 0.83 -47.78 28.14
C MET A 65 1.47 -48.13 29.51
N LYS A 66 1.35 -47.25 30.50
CA LYS A 66 1.83 -47.51 31.87
C LYS A 66 1.01 -48.62 32.57
N GLU A 67 -0.28 -48.71 32.27
CA GLU A 67 -1.20 -49.72 32.78
C GLU A 67 -1.10 -51.07 32.03
N GLY A 68 -0.29 -51.16 30.98
CA GLY A 68 -0.12 -52.38 30.20
C GLY A 68 -1.25 -52.65 29.18
N LYS A 69 -2.20 -51.73 28.99
CA LYS A 69 -3.36 -51.84 28.10
C LYS A 69 -2.99 -51.49 26.65
N LYS A 70 -2.14 -52.33 26.03
CA LYS A 70 -1.55 -52.07 24.70
C LYS A 70 -2.59 -51.98 23.59
N GLU A 71 -3.62 -52.80 23.59
CA GLU A 71 -4.67 -52.83 22.58
C GLU A 71 -5.52 -51.58 22.60
N GLU A 72 -5.90 -51.09 23.79
CA GLU A 72 -6.63 -49.83 23.96
C GLU A 72 -5.78 -48.64 23.54
N ALA A 73 -4.49 -48.63 23.86
CA ALA A 73 -3.56 -47.59 23.44
C ALA A 73 -3.40 -47.54 21.91
N GLU A 74 -3.40 -48.72 21.22
CA GLU A 74 -3.32 -48.79 19.76
C GLU A 74 -4.59 -48.26 19.10
N ASN A 75 -5.77 -48.56 19.63
CA ASN A 75 -7.04 -47.99 19.16
C ASN A 75 -7.07 -46.47 19.27
N ILE A 76 -6.56 -45.92 20.39
CA ILE A 76 -6.47 -44.43 20.52
C ILE A 76 -5.46 -43.82 19.55
N LYS A 77 -4.34 -44.49 19.25
CA LYS A 77 -3.42 -44.01 18.22
C LYS A 77 -4.05 -43.94 16.83
N LEU A 78 -4.90 -44.90 16.47
CA LEU A 78 -5.66 -44.86 15.22
C LEU A 78 -6.62 -43.66 15.19
N GLN A 79 -7.32 -43.35 16.30
CA GLN A 79 -8.16 -42.16 16.42
C GLN A 79 -7.33 -40.88 16.26
N VAL A 80 -6.16 -40.79 16.87
CA VAL A 80 -5.25 -39.62 16.72
C VAL A 80 -4.79 -39.47 15.27
N GLN A 81 -4.52 -40.59 14.57
CA GLN A 81 -4.17 -40.53 13.14
C GLN A 81 -5.34 -39.99 12.28
N GLU A 82 -6.57 -40.41 12.58
CA GLU A 82 -7.76 -39.91 11.89
C GLU A 82 -7.98 -38.40 12.15
N ILE A 83 -7.80 -37.97 13.40
CA ILE A 83 -7.88 -36.54 13.75
C ILE A 83 -6.78 -35.74 13.02
N ASN A 84 -5.57 -36.27 12.89
CA ASN A 84 -4.52 -35.57 12.15
C ASN A 84 -4.89 -35.38 10.67
N LYS A 85 -5.53 -36.35 10.01
CA LYS A 85 -6.04 -36.19 8.65
C LYS A 85 -7.10 -35.10 8.56
N LYS A 86 -8.06 -35.08 9.50
CA LYS A 86 -9.10 -34.05 9.57
C LYS A 86 -8.50 -32.67 9.82
N LEU A 87 -7.46 -32.57 10.63
CA LEU A 87 -6.73 -31.32 10.87
C LEU A 87 -6.05 -30.83 9.60
N GLU A 88 -5.38 -31.70 8.84
CA GLU A 88 -4.75 -31.35 7.58
C GLU A 88 -5.77 -30.83 6.55
N GLU A 89 -6.89 -31.54 6.39
CA GLU A 89 -8.01 -31.10 5.52
C GLU A 89 -8.57 -29.75 5.97
N ASN A 90 -8.76 -29.56 7.28
CA ASN A 90 -9.28 -28.32 7.84
C ASN A 90 -8.32 -27.14 7.66
N GLU A 91 -7.00 -27.36 7.84
CA GLU A 91 -5.97 -26.34 7.60
C GLU A 91 -5.95 -25.90 6.13
N GLN A 92 -6.16 -26.81 5.18
CA GLN A 92 -6.28 -26.46 3.77
C GLN A 92 -7.53 -25.59 3.50
N LEU A 93 -8.64 -25.87 4.18
CA LEU A 93 -9.84 -25.03 4.08
C LEU A 93 -9.63 -23.65 4.67
N GLU A 94 -8.96 -23.53 5.84
CA GLU A 94 -8.63 -22.24 6.46
C GLU A 94 -7.74 -21.40 5.52
N ILE A 95 -6.69 -21.98 4.95
CA ILE A 95 -5.81 -21.30 3.99
C ILE A 95 -6.64 -20.82 2.79
N LYS A 96 -7.43 -21.71 2.18
CA LYS A 96 -8.26 -21.36 1.02
C LYS A 96 -9.21 -20.21 1.31
N TYR A 97 -9.96 -20.28 2.42
CA TYR A 97 -10.91 -19.20 2.75
C TYR A 97 -10.20 -17.89 3.07
N SER A 98 -9.06 -17.92 3.76
CA SER A 98 -8.27 -16.74 4.05
C SER A 98 -7.75 -16.06 2.78
N GLU A 99 -7.25 -16.82 1.81
CA GLU A 99 -6.79 -16.30 0.52
C GLU A 99 -7.95 -15.73 -0.31
N GLU A 100 -9.09 -16.41 -0.34
CA GLU A 100 -10.28 -15.95 -1.03
C GLU A 100 -10.84 -14.65 -0.43
N ILE A 101 -10.85 -14.55 0.90
CA ILE A 101 -11.23 -13.32 1.62
C ILE A 101 -10.26 -12.20 1.27
N LYS A 102 -8.95 -12.43 1.40
CA LYS A 102 -7.92 -11.44 1.10
C LYS A 102 -8.06 -10.89 -0.32
N THR A 103 -8.21 -11.76 -1.31
CA THR A 103 -8.34 -11.38 -2.72
C THR A 103 -9.55 -10.48 -2.97
N ARG A 104 -10.67 -10.75 -2.31
CA ARG A 104 -11.89 -9.93 -2.44
C ARG A 104 -11.79 -8.63 -1.65
N MET A 105 -11.25 -8.68 -0.43
CA MET A 105 -11.05 -7.50 0.41
C MET A 105 -10.16 -6.45 -0.26
N MET A 106 -9.14 -6.87 -1.01
CA MET A 106 -8.26 -5.98 -1.78
C MET A 106 -9.00 -5.21 -2.89
N LYS A 107 -10.16 -5.69 -3.33
CA LYS A 107 -10.99 -5.03 -4.36
C LYS A 107 -12.01 -4.04 -3.76
N ILE A 108 -12.26 -4.12 -2.44
CA ILE A 108 -13.19 -3.22 -1.76
C ILE A 108 -12.50 -1.86 -1.55
N PRO A 109 -13.09 -0.76 -2.01
CA PRO A 109 -12.51 0.57 -1.84
C PRO A 109 -12.57 1.00 -0.37
N ASN A 110 -11.55 1.76 0.07
CA ASN A 110 -11.55 2.37 1.41
C ASN A 110 -12.73 3.32 1.59
N ILE A 111 -13.21 3.43 2.84
CA ILE A 111 -14.30 4.34 3.20
C ILE A 111 -13.88 5.79 2.92
N MET A 112 -14.74 6.48 2.20
CA MET A 112 -14.59 7.89 1.87
C MET A 112 -15.06 8.73 3.06
N HIS A 113 -14.31 9.74 3.44
CA HIS A 113 -14.71 10.67 4.49
C HIS A 113 -15.87 11.54 4.00
N ASP A 114 -16.76 11.95 4.92
CA ASP A 114 -17.98 12.70 4.57
C ASP A 114 -17.71 14.09 3.96
N SER A 115 -16.53 14.65 4.22
CA SER A 115 -16.13 15.94 3.60
C SER A 115 -15.72 15.82 2.13
N VAL A 116 -15.53 14.61 1.61
CA VAL A 116 -15.12 14.40 0.22
C VAL A 116 -16.34 14.50 -0.69
N PRO A 117 -16.34 15.40 -1.69
CA PRO A 117 -17.41 15.50 -2.69
C PRO A 117 -17.59 14.18 -3.45
N ILE A 118 -18.85 13.88 -3.78
CA ILE A 118 -19.14 12.72 -4.63
C ILE A 118 -18.95 13.14 -6.08
N GLY A 119 -18.05 12.45 -6.78
CA GLY A 119 -17.73 12.72 -8.18
C GLY A 119 -17.28 11.44 -8.89
N LYS A 120 -17.50 11.35 -10.21
CA LYS A 120 -17.16 10.19 -11.05
C LYS A 120 -15.68 10.17 -11.40
N ASP A 121 -15.12 11.32 -11.69
CA ASP A 121 -13.73 11.51 -12.11
C ASP A 121 -13.20 12.88 -11.69
N ASP A 122 -11.99 13.21 -12.09
CA ASP A 122 -11.26 14.42 -11.72
C ASP A 122 -11.89 15.71 -12.26
N SER A 123 -12.73 15.66 -13.31
CA SER A 123 -13.45 16.82 -13.83
C SER A 123 -14.49 17.35 -12.83
N GLU A 124 -14.94 16.52 -11.90
CA GLU A 124 -15.88 16.87 -10.83
C GLU A 124 -15.18 17.25 -9.51
N ASN A 125 -13.85 17.39 -9.50
CA ASN A 125 -13.12 17.86 -8.33
C ASN A 125 -13.51 19.28 -7.94
N VAL A 126 -13.68 19.51 -6.64
CA VAL A 126 -14.03 20.83 -6.10
C VAL A 126 -12.76 21.49 -5.57
N GLU A 127 -12.42 22.67 -6.13
CA GLU A 127 -11.31 23.48 -5.61
C GLU A 127 -11.70 24.02 -4.23
N ILE A 128 -10.97 23.63 -3.19
CA ILE A 128 -11.24 24.03 -1.80
C ILE A 128 -10.35 25.18 -1.33
N GLN A 129 -9.22 25.40 -1.99
CA GLN A 129 -8.28 26.45 -1.60
C GLN A 129 -7.40 26.88 -2.78
N LYS A 130 -7.12 28.18 -2.85
CA LYS A 130 -6.27 28.82 -3.85
C LYS A 130 -5.27 29.76 -3.17
N PHE A 131 -4.05 29.81 -3.66
CA PHE A 131 -2.99 30.64 -3.11
C PHE A 131 -2.43 31.57 -4.19
N GLY A 132 -2.61 32.89 -3.98
CA GLY A 132 -2.16 33.92 -4.90
C GLY A 132 -3.00 33.99 -6.18
N GLU A 133 -2.64 34.93 -7.04
CA GLU A 133 -3.23 35.08 -8.36
C GLU A 133 -2.21 34.66 -9.43
N PRO A 134 -2.61 33.90 -10.46
CA PRO A 134 -1.71 33.51 -11.52
C PRO A 134 -1.24 34.75 -12.31
N ILE A 135 0.06 34.87 -12.51
CA ILE A 135 0.62 35.87 -13.42
C ILE A 135 0.57 35.26 -14.83
N VAL A 136 -0.34 35.79 -15.65
CA VAL A 136 -0.45 35.37 -17.06
C VAL A 136 0.28 36.41 -17.91
N PRO A 137 1.46 36.08 -18.47
CA PRO A 137 2.18 36.99 -19.33
C PRO A 137 1.46 37.16 -20.68
N ASP A 138 1.79 38.25 -21.39
CA ASP A 138 1.27 38.60 -22.72
C ASP A 138 2.01 37.84 -23.86
N TYR A 139 2.91 36.92 -23.52
CA TYR A 139 3.66 36.06 -24.44
C TYR A 139 3.38 34.60 -24.17
N GLU A 140 3.57 33.77 -25.18
CA GLU A 140 3.46 32.30 -25.04
C GLU A 140 4.59 31.76 -24.16
N ILE A 141 4.21 31.08 -23.07
CA ILE A 141 5.19 30.43 -22.19
C ILE A 141 5.65 29.15 -22.87
N PRO A 142 6.97 28.98 -23.14
CA PRO A 142 7.49 27.74 -23.70
C PRO A 142 7.26 26.55 -22.75
N HIS A 143 7.14 25.36 -23.32
CA HIS A 143 7.04 24.14 -22.52
C HIS A 143 8.30 23.93 -21.66
N HIS A 144 8.17 23.36 -20.48
CA HIS A 144 9.30 23.19 -19.55
C HIS A 144 10.49 22.45 -20.18
N SER A 145 10.23 21.41 -21.01
CA SER A 145 11.31 20.69 -21.70
C SER A 145 12.07 21.58 -22.69
N ASP A 146 11.37 22.45 -23.42
CA ASP A 146 11.98 23.35 -24.40
C ASP A 146 12.93 24.35 -23.70
N ILE A 147 12.51 24.84 -22.52
CA ILE A 147 13.34 25.71 -21.68
C ILE A 147 14.58 24.97 -21.19
N MET A 148 14.41 23.76 -20.68
CA MET A 148 15.51 22.95 -20.14
C MET A 148 16.50 22.55 -21.24
N GLU A 149 16.01 22.20 -22.43
CA GLU A 149 16.87 21.90 -23.61
C GLU A 149 17.63 23.15 -24.09
N ALA A 150 16.96 24.31 -24.17
CA ALA A 150 17.58 25.57 -24.54
C ALA A 150 18.71 26.00 -23.58
N LEU A 151 18.59 25.62 -22.30
CA LEU A 151 19.64 25.81 -21.29
C LEU A 151 20.70 24.71 -21.28
N GLY A 152 20.64 23.74 -22.20
CA GLY A 152 21.56 22.60 -22.24
C GLY A 152 21.42 21.66 -21.03
N GLY A 153 20.30 21.72 -20.33
CA GLY A 153 20.05 21.02 -19.07
C GLY A 153 19.26 19.71 -19.17
N LEU A 154 18.75 19.38 -20.37
CA LEU A 154 17.95 18.18 -20.64
C LEU A 154 18.43 17.50 -21.91
N ASP A 155 18.66 16.17 -21.85
CA ASP A 155 18.99 15.34 -23.01
C ASP A 155 18.07 14.11 -23.07
N LEU A 156 17.00 14.23 -23.81
CA LEU A 156 16.05 13.15 -24.06
C LEU A 156 16.51 12.20 -25.15
N GLU A 157 17.34 12.66 -26.08
CA GLU A 157 17.83 11.83 -27.21
C GLU A 157 18.79 10.74 -26.69
N SER A 158 19.74 11.12 -25.85
CA SER A 158 20.67 10.15 -25.25
C SER A 158 19.93 9.17 -24.32
N SER A 159 18.96 9.65 -23.56
CA SER A 159 18.17 8.75 -22.68
C SER A 159 17.37 7.70 -23.46
N ARG A 160 16.83 8.07 -24.64
CA ARG A 160 16.14 7.12 -25.53
C ARG A 160 17.09 6.03 -26.04
N ARG A 161 18.36 6.37 -26.34
CA ARG A 161 19.36 5.37 -26.76
C ARG A 161 19.75 4.42 -25.62
N VAL A 162 19.75 4.89 -24.37
CA VAL A 162 20.24 4.11 -23.22
C VAL A 162 19.11 3.29 -22.58
N ALA A 163 17.95 3.90 -22.36
CA ALA A 163 16.88 3.30 -21.54
C ALA A 163 15.50 3.27 -22.23
N GLY A 164 15.36 3.95 -23.37
CA GLY A 164 14.08 4.08 -24.07
C GLY A 164 13.36 5.39 -23.76
N GLN A 165 12.11 5.49 -24.21
CA GLN A 165 11.26 6.65 -23.95
C GLN A 165 10.84 6.69 -22.48
N GLY A 166 10.57 7.89 -21.93
CA GLY A 166 10.15 8.06 -20.55
C GLY A 166 11.29 8.09 -19.54
N PHE A 167 12.54 8.25 -20.01
CA PHE A 167 13.73 8.51 -19.21
C PHE A 167 14.36 9.84 -19.62
N TYR A 168 15.31 10.35 -18.84
CA TYR A 168 15.95 11.63 -19.06
C TYR A 168 17.39 11.65 -18.56
N TYR A 169 18.17 12.58 -19.09
CA TYR A 169 19.39 13.09 -18.45
C TYR A 169 19.14 14.54 -18.05
N LEU A 170 19.33 14.87 -16.78
CA LEU A 170 19.47 16.25 -16.33
C LEU A 170 20.97 16.60 -16.30
N ILE A 171 21.31 17.77 -16.77
CA ILE A 171 22.70 18.16 -16.97
C ILE A 171 22.96 19.56 -16.40
N GLY A 172 24.19 19.79 -15.90
CA GLY A 172 24.64 21.10 -15.47
C GLY A 172 23.78 21.71 -14.37
N ASP A 173 23.39 22.96 -14.59
CA ASP A 173 22.65 23.72 -13.56
C ASP A 173 21.21 23.24 -13.35
N ILE A 174 20.57 22.63 -14.34
CA ILE A 174 19.25 22.00 -14.17
C ILE A 174 19.36 20.80 -13.23
N ALA A 175 20.38 19.94 -13.36
CA ALA A 175 20.63 18.84 -12.45
C ALA A 175 20.93 19.33 -11.03
N ARG A 176 21.70 20.43 -10.90
CA ARG A 176 21.99 21.04 -9.60
C ARG A 176 20.72 21.63 -8.95
N LEU A 177 19.89 22.32 -9.73
CA LEU A 177 18.62 22.87 -9.25
C LEU A 177 17.69 21.76 -8.76
N HIS A 178 17.54 20.67 -9.52
CA HIS A 178 16.78 19.50 -9.13
C HIS A 178 17.25 18.93 -7.78
N SER A 179 18.56 18.71 -7.64
CA SER A 179 19.14 18.22 -6.37
C SER A 179 18.97 19.22 -5.22
N ALA A 180 19.06 20.51 -5.50
CA ALA A 180 18.88 21.57 -4.50
C ALA A 180 17.45 21.58 -3.96
N VAL A 181 16.42 21.44 -4.81
CA VAL A 181 15.01 21.38 -4.39
C VAL A 181 14.77 20.18 -3.51
N LEU A 182 15.26 18.99 -3.87
CA LEU A 182 15.13 17.78 -3.06
C LEU A 182 15.86 17.90 -1.71
N THR A 183 17.05 18.48 -1.71
CA THR A 183 17.81 18.74 -0.48
C THR A 183 17.08 19.72 0.42
N TYR A 184 16.55 20.78 -0.14
CA TYR A 184 15.75 21.77 0.59
C TYR A 184 14.47 21.14 1.20
N ALA A 185 13.75 20.31 0.43
CA ALA A 185 12.57 19.60 0.92
C ALA A 185 12.91 18.67 2.09
N ARG A 186 14.03 17.94 2.00
CA ARG A 186 14.52 17.08 3.09
C ARG A 186 14.78 17.90 4.35
N ASP A 187 15.56 18.97 4.24
CA ASP A 187 15.98 19.79 5.39
C ASP A 187 14.78 20.53 5.98
N PHE A 188 13.84 20.99 5.13
CA PHE A 188 12.57 21.56 5.57
C PHE A 188 11.79 20.59 6.45
N MET A 189 11.64 19.33 6.04
CA MET A 189 10.92 18.32 6.82
C MET A 189 11.66 17.93 8.11
N ILE A 190 12.99 17.85 8.08
CA ILE A 190 13.79 17.65 9.30
C ILE A 190 13.54 18.78 10.30
N ASN A 191 13.50 20.04 9.84
CA ASN A 191 13.22 21.20 10.68
C ASN A 191 11.79 21.20 11.23
N LYS A 192 10.84 20.50 10.58
CA LYS A 192 9.49 20.25 11.12
C LYS A 192 9.44 19.09 12.13
N GLY A 193 10.58 18.48 12.46
CA GLY A 193 10.68 17.40 13.44
C GLY A 193 10.51 16.00 12.86
N PHE A 194 10.57 15.85 11.53
CA PHE A 194 10.53 14.52 10.92
C PHE A 194 11.89 13.84 10.98
N THR A 195 11.89 12.56 11.32
CA THR A 195 13.08 11.72 11.27
C THR A 195 13.40 11.37 9.83
N TYR A 196 14.58 11.78 9.35
CA TYR A 196 15.05 11.39 8.02
C TYR A 196 15.50 9.93 7.99
N CYS A 197 15.05 9.19 7.00
CA CYS A 197 15.47 7.81 6.77
C CYS A 197 15.74 7.54 5.28
N ILE A 198 16.63 6.59 5.02
CA ILE A 198 16.89 6.03 3.69
C ILE A 198 16.37 4.58 3.72
N PRO A 199 15.23 4.30 3.08
CA PRO A 199 14.63 2.98 3.10
C PRO A 199 15.19 2.09 1.99
N PRO A 200 14.91 0.78 1.99
CA PRO A 200 15.14 -0.08 0.83
C PRO A 200 14.38 0.42 -0.40
N PHE A 201 15.02 0.40 -1.57
CA PHE A 201 14.41 0.78 -2.85
C PHE A 201 13.82 -0.41 -3.62
N MET A 202 13.94 -1.60 -3.06
CA MET A 202 13.29 -2.83 -3.52
C MET A 202 12.53 -3.45 -2.35
N ILE A 203 11.31 -3.90 -2.60
CA ILE A 203 10.41 -4.45 -1.59
C ILE A 203 9.77 -5.74 -2.06
N ARG A 204 9.36 -6.60 -1.13
CA ARG A 204 8.67 -7.86 -1.42
C ARG A 204 7.21 -7.65 -1.81
N SER A 205 6.65 -8.62 -2.53
CA SER A 205 5.24 -8.61 -2.97
C SER A 205 4.25 -8.42 -1.82
N ASP A 206 4.52 -8.99 -0.65
CA ASP A 206 3.65 -8.88 0.52
C ASP A 206 3.62 -7.48 1.16
N VAL A 207 4.71 -6.70 0.99
CA VAL A 207 4.74 -5.27 1.34
C VAL A 207 3.96 -4.46 0.31
N VAL A 208 4.17 -4.74 -0.99
CA VAL A 208 3.45 -4.06 -2.08
C VAL A 208 1.95 -4.23 -1.93
N THR A 209 1.48 -5.46 -1.71
CA THR A 209 0.04 -5.75 -1.55
C THR A 209 -0.58 -5.18 -0.27
N GLY A 210 0.22 -4.68 0.64
CA GLY A 210 -0.25 -3.89 1.79
C GLY A 210 -0.69 -2.47 1.44
N VAL A 211 -0.24 -1.93 0.29
CA VAL A 211 -0.48 -0.54 -0.13
C VAL A 211 -1.21 -0.41 -1.46
N MET A 212 -1.24 -1.45 -2.29
CA MET A 212 -1.96 -1.47 -3.57
C MET A 212 -2.49 -2.86 -3.91
N SER A 213 -3.43 -2.95 -4.84
CA SER A 213 -3.96 -4.22 -5.35
C SER A 213 -2.94 -4.97 -6.22
N PHE A 214 -3.15 -6.27 -6.43
CA PHE A 214 -2.32 -7.06 -7.34
C PHE A 214 -2.35 -6.55 -8.79
N GLU A 215 -3.53 -6.08 -9.25
CA GLU A 215 -3.71 -5.54 -10.59
C GLU A 215 -2.91 -4.24 -10.78
N GLU A 216 -2.96 -3.35 -9.79
CA GLU A 216 -2.16 -2.11 -9.78
C GLU A 216 -0.67 -2.40 -9.69
N MET A 217 -0.25 -3.35 -8.84
CA MET A 217 1.15 -3.75 -8.70
C MET A 217 1.73 -4.20 -10.06
N ASP A 218 1.03 -5.07 -10.77
CA ASP A 218 1.48 -5.60 -12.06
C ASP A 218 1.49 -4.52 -13.16
N ALA A 219 0.54 -3.59 -13.11
CA ALA A 219 0.44 -2.50 -14.06
C ALA A 219 1.50 -1.41 -13.83
N MET A 220 1.85 -1.13 -12.57
CA MET A 220 2.64 0.05 -12.20
C MET A 220 4.10 -0.25 -11.81
N MET A 221 4.39 -1.42 -11.24
CA MET A 221 5.71 -1.69 -10.64
C MET A 221 6.61 -2.56 -11.52
N TYR A 222 7.90 -2.26 -11.52
CA TYR A 222 8.93 -3.11 -12.11
C TYR A 222 9.27 -4.25 -11.16
N LYS A 223 9.18 -5.49 -11.64
CA LYS A 223 9.57 -6.69 -10.93
C LYS A 223 10.97 -7.11 -11.32
N ILE A 224 11.75 -7.58 -10.34
CA ILE A 224 13.04 -8.22 -10.59
C ILE A 224 12.79 -9.66 -11.02
N GLU A 225 13.32 -10.05 -12.16
CA GLU A 225 13.16 -11.40 -12.69
C GLU A 225 13.88 -12.43 -11.79
N GLY A 226 13.20 -13.52 -11.49
CA GLY A 226 13.73 -14.61 -10.66
C GLY A 226 13.66 -14.36 -9.15
N GLU A 227 13.20 -13.18 -8.70
CA GLU A 227 13.13 -12.84 -7.29
C GLU A 227 11.75 -12.29 -6.89
N ASP A 228 11.40 -12.41 -5.60
CA ASP A 228 10.23 -11.73 -5.02
C ASP A 228 10.61 -10.30 -4.59
N LEU A 229 11.07 -9.50 -5.56
CA LEU A 229 11.44 -8.12 -5.36
C LEU A 229 10.84 -7.22 -6.45
N TYR A 230 10.44 -6.01 -6.04
CA TYR A 230 9.89 -4.97 -6.89
C TYR A 230 10.58 -3.65 -6.61
N LEU A 231 10.94 -2.89 -7.65
CA LEU A 231 11.39 -1.52 -7.50
C LEU A 231 10.26 -0.65 -6.96
N ILE A 232 10.56 0.22 -6.00
CA ILE A 232 9.54 1.08 -5.39
C ILE A 232 9.03 2.14 -6.36
N GLY A 233 7.73 2.38 -6.35
CA GLY A 233 7.10 3.53 -7.01
C GLY A 233 7.09 4.80 -6.15
N THR A 234 7.42 4.66 -4.86
CA THR A 234 7.56 5.70 -3.84
C THR A 234 8.19 5.09 -2.59
N SER A 235 8.98 5.87 -1.85
CA SER A 235 9.51 5.44 -0.54
C SER A 235 8.43 5.20 0.52
N GLU A 236 7.22 5.72 0.32
CA GLU A 236 6.05 5.46 1.15
C GLU A 236 5.85 3.96 1.37
N HIS A 237 5.94 3.15 0.31
CA HIS A 237 5.77 1.70 0.41
C HIS A 237 6.75 1.06 1.38
N SER A 238 8.03 1.40 1.28
CA SER A 238 9.08 0.88 2.16
C SER A 238 8.92 1.38 3.59
N MET A 239 8.56 2.66 3.77
CA MET A 239 8.41 3.26 5.08
C MET A 239 7.19 2.70 5.83
N ILE A 240 6.07 2.45 5.14
CA ILE A 240 4.90 1.77 5.73
C ILE A 240 5.25 0.30 6.01
N GLY A 241 5.94 -0.36 5.09
CA GLY A 241 6.40 -1.74 5.24
C GLY A 241 7.28 -1.97 6.47
N LYS A 242 7.99 -0.94 6.95
CA LYS A 242 8.77 -0.97 8.19
C LYS A 242 7.93 -1.38 9.40
N PHE A 243 6.65 -1.05 9.42
CA PHE A 243 5.75 -1.32 10.54
C PHE A 243 4.90 -2.59 10.35
N LYS A 244 5.10 -3.31 9.25
CA LYS A 244 4.39 -4.56 8.98
C LYS A 244 4.61 -5.58 10.10
N ASP A 245 3.54 -6.25 10.51
CA ASP A 245 3.53 -7.29 11.56
C ASP A 245 4.09 -6.83 12.91
N GLN A 246 4.01 -5.52 13.21
CA GLN A 246 4.47 -4.95 14.47
C GLN A 246 3.33 -4.40 15.31
N ILE A 247 3.42 -4.58 16.61
CA ILE A 247 2.56 -3.92 17.59
C ILE A 247 3.34 -2.70 18.10
N LEU A 248 2.84 -1.52 17.73
CA LEU A 248 3.46 -0.26 18.11
C LEU A 248 2.99 0.19 19.49
N LYS A 249 3.90 0.71 20.29
CA LYS A 249 3.56 1.28 21.59
C LYS A 249 2.96 2.67 21.41
N LYS A 250 1.82 2.93 22.07
CA LYS A 250 1.13 4.22 22.05
C LYS A 250 2.03 5.38 22.51
N GLU A 251 2.86 5.14 23.52
CA GLU A 251 3.79 6.13 24.08
C GLU A 251 4.84 6.67 23.09
N ASN A 252 5.08 5.95 21.99
CA ASN A 252 6.03 6.32 20.94
C ASN A 252 5.37 7.00 19.74
N MET A 253 4.05 7.14 19.74
CA MET A 253 3.32 7.80 18.65
C MET A 253 3.23 9.31 18.87
N PRO A 254 3.22 10.09 17.80
CA PRO A 254 3.29 9.70 16.38
C PRO A 254 4.73 9.43 15.91
N TYR A 255 4.90 8.48 14.99
CA TYR A 255 6.14 8.34 14.23
C TYR A 255 6.05 9.26 13.00
N THR A 256 6.92 10.27 12.96
CA THR A 256 7.03 11.20 11.84
C THR A 256 8.32 10.94 11.09
N MET A 257 8.22 10.55 9.82
CA MET A 257 9.38 10.20 9.00
C MET A 257 9.34 10.89 7.65
N THR A 258 10.51 11.25 7.15
CA THR A 258 10.72 11.78 5.80
C THR A 258 11.82 11.01 5.10
N SER A 259 11.70 10.85 3.79
CA SER A 259 12.62 10.02 3.01
C SER A 259 12.76 10.54 1.59
N TYR A 260 13.98 10.57 1.11
CA TYR A 260 14.30 10.70 -0.31
C TYR A 260 14.41 9.31 -0.95
N SER A 261 13.88 9.17 -2.17
CA SER A 261 14.14 7.97 -2.97
C SER A 261 14.05 8.23 -4.48
N PRO A 262 14.79 7.48 -5.31
CA PRO A 262 14.36 7.23 -6.67
C PRO A 262 13.05 6.45 -6.67
N CYS A 263 12.22 6.71 -7.67
CA CYS A 263 10.92 6.06 -7.84
C CYS A 263 10.82 5.53 -9.27
N PHE A 264 10.22 4.35 -9.41
CA PHE A 264 10.12 3.65 -10.69
C PHE A 264 8.67 3.24 -10.96
N ARG A 265 8.10 3.72 -12.07
CA ARG A 265 6.72 3.39 -12.47
C ARG A 265 6.67 3.05 -13.96
N LYS A 266 5.89 2.02 -14.30
CA LYS A 266 5.69 1.61 -15.70
C LYS A 266 4.87 2.60 -16.52
N GLU A 267 4.12 3.50 -15.88
CA GLU A 267 3.28 4.55 -16.49
C GLU A 267 2.42 4.04 -17.66
N LYS A 268 1.89 2.81 -17.54
CA LYS A 268 1.06 2.20 -18.58
C LYS A 268 -0.27 2.95 -18.69
N GLY A 269 -0.63 3.35 -19.93
CA GLY A 269 -1.90 3.99 -20.24
C GLY A 269 -1.88 5.51 -20.22
N SER A 270 -0.73 6.16 -20.03
CA SER A 270 -0.60 7.60 -20.25
C SER A 270 -0.56 7.90 -21.76
N HIS A 271 -1.41 8.81 -22.21
CA HIS A 271 -1.46 9.28 -23.59
C HIS A 271 -1.68 10.80 -23.64
N GLY A 272 -1.08 11.47 -24.63
CA GLY A 272 -1.32 12.88 -24.92
C GLY A 272 -0.25 13.85 -24.40
N ILE A 273 -0.67 15.05 -23.97
CA ILE A 273 0.24 16.14 -23.52
C ILE A 273 1.17 15.70 -22.39
N GLU A 274 0.74 14.80 -21.54
CA GLU A 274 1.51 14.27 -20.40
C GLU A 274 2.75 13.44 -20.84
N GLU A 275 2.81 12.99 -22.09
CA GLU A 275 3.97 12.27 -22.63
C GLU A 275 5.12 13.20 -23.04
N ARG A 276 4.83 14.51 -23.18
CA ARG A 276 5.85 15.48 -23.58
C ARG A 276 6.72 15.89 -22.38
N GLY A 277 8.03 15.87 -22.57
CA GLY A 277 9.03 16.34 -21.60
C GLY A 277 9.27 15.36 -20.45
N VAL A 278 9.32 15.86 -19.22
CA VAL A 278 9.66 15.11 -18.00
C VAL A 278 8.53 15.09 -16.97
N TYR A 279 7.30 15.25 -17.42
CA TYR A 279 6.14 15.28 -16.53
C TYR A 279 5.69 13.87 -16.09
N ARG A 280 5.58 12.92 -17.03
CA ARG A 280 5.22 11.53 -16.77
C ARG A 280 6.29 10.60 -17.32
N ILE A 281 7.09 10.06 -16.42
CA ILE A 281 8.35 9.38 -16.72
C ILE A 281 8.51 8.12 -15.87
N HIS A 282 9.26 7.14 -16.36
CA HIS A 282 9.47 5.86 -15.71
C HIS A 282 10.37 5.93 -14.47
N GLN A 283 11.25 6.91 -14.41
CA GLN A 283 12.16 7.13 -13.28
C GLN A 283 12.11 8.60 -12.87
N PHE A 284 11.85 8.86 -11.60
CA PHE A 284 11.86 10.19 -11.00
C PHE A 284 12.34 10.12 -9.55
N GLU A 285 12.49 11.25 -8.90
CA GLU A 285 12.95 11.34 -7.52
C GLU A 285 11.88 12.03 -6.67
N LYS A 286 11.76 11.60 -5.42
CA LYS A 286 10.70 12.06 -4.53
C LYS A 286 11.22 12.23 -3.10
N GLN A 287 10.84 13.33 -2.47
CA GLN A 287 10.93 13.50 -1.03
C GLN A 287 9.54 13.22 -0.44
N GLU A 288 9.44 12.24 0.42
CA GLU A 288 8.19 11.77 1.01
C GLU A 288 8.08 12.15 2.47
N MET A 289 6.87 12.33 2.98
CA MET A 289 6.58 12.44 4.41
C MET A 289 5.52 11.44 4.83
N ILE A 290 5.75 10.75 5.94
CA ILE A 290 4.84 9.76 6.51
C ILE A 290 4.64 10.03 7.98
N VAL A 291 3.39 9.87 8.42
CA VAL A 291 3.01 9.87 9.82
C VAL A 291 2.27 8.59 10.17
N VAL A 292 2.72 7.90 11.21
CA VAL A 292 2.00 6.80 11.84
C VAL A 292 1.53 7.27 13.19
N CYS A 293 0.23 7.42 13.35
CA CYS A 293 -0.42 7.98 14.54
C CYS A 293 -1.60 7.11 15.00
N GLU A 294 -2.20 7.47 16.12
CA GLU A 294 -3.49 6.88 16.51
C GLU A 294 -4.59 7.29 15.53
N PRO A 295 -5.60 6.44 15.29
CA PRO A 295 -6.67 6.72 14.33
C PRO A 295 -7.39 8.06 14.57
N GLU A 296 -7.57 8.43 15.83
CA GLU A 296 -8.25 9.67 16.26
C GLU A 296 -7.48 10.93 15.84
N ASP A 297 -6.16 10.83 15.70
CA ASP A 297 -5.28 11.94 15.31
C ASP A 297 -5.04 12.05 13.81
N SER A 298 -5.55 11.10 13.01
CA SER A 298 -5.23 11.00 11.58
C SER A 298 -5.62 12.27 10.80
N TRP A 299 -6.78 12.86 11.09
CA TRP A 299 -7.23 14.10 10.43
C TRP A 299 -6.40 15.32 10.84
N ASN A 300 -6.02 15.45 12.11
CA ASN A 300 -5.13 16.51 12.58
C ASN A 300 -3.78 16.45 11.85
N TRP A 301 -3.25 15.23 11.64
CA TRP A 301 -2.02 15.04 10.91
C TRP A 301 -2.18 15.27 9.40
N TYR A 302 -3.32 14.91 8.81
CA TYR A 302 -3.63 15.21 7.42
C TYR A 302 -3.57 16.72 7.16
N ASP A 303 -4.29 17.53 7.95
CA ASP A 303 -4.30 18.98 7.84
C ASP A 303 -2.91 19.58 8.07
N LYS A 304 -2.16 19.05 9.04
CA LYS A 304 -0.81 19.50 9.34
C LYS A 304 0.17 19.20 8.20
N MET A 305 0.12 18.01 7.60
CA MET A 305 0.92 17.64 6.44
C MET A 305 0.56 18.51 5.22
N TRP A 306 -0.73 18.79 5.02
CA TRP A 306 -1.19 19.73 4.02
C TRP A 306 -0.59 21.13 4.25
N SER A 307 -0.65 21.64 5.48
CA SER A 307 -0.07 22.95 5.82
C SER A 307 1.44 23.02 5.55
N TYR A 308 2.18 21.94 5.83
CA TYR A 308 3.62 21.86 5.52
C TYR A 308 3.89 21.87 4.01
N THR A 309 3.07 21.20 3.23
CA THR A 309 3.16 21.26 1.77
C THR A 309 2.97 22.66 1.26
N VAL A 310 1.95 23.36 1.72
CA VAL A 310 1.69 24.78 1.37
C VAL A 310 2.86 25.67 1.79
N GLU A 311 3.35 25.53 3.02
CA GLU A 311 4.48 26.31 3.53
C GLU A 311 5.76 26.08 2.71
N PHE A 312 6.04 24.81 2.36
CA PHE A 312 7.18 24.45 1.53
C PHE A 312 7.14 25.15 0.18
N PHE A 313 6.03 25.05 -0.56
CA PHE A 313 5.92 25.70 -1.87
C PHE A 313 5.97 27.22 -1.78
N ARG A 314 5.34 27.82 -0.76
CA ARG A 314 5.40 29.28 -0.54
C ARG A 314 6.79 29.78 -0.17
N SER A 315 7.63 28.94 0.43
CA SER A 315 9.00 29.31 0.79
C SER A 315 9.95 29.38 -0.41
N MET A 316 9.51 28.87 -1.55
CA MET A 316 10.28 28.90 -2.80
C MET A 316 9.85 30.04 -3.76
N ASN A 317 8.86 30.87 -3.35
CA ASN A 317 8.21 31.93 -4.12
C ASN A 317 7.49 31.43 -5.37
#